data_2c3a70289641684d4016afa44cc4cd47
#
_entry.id   2c3a70289641684d4016afa44cc4cd47
#
_cell.length_a   1.000
_cell.length_b   1.000
_cell.length_c   1.000
_cell.angle_alpha   90.00
_cell.angle_beta   90.00
_cell.angle_gamma   90.00
#
_symmetry.space_group_name_H-M   'P 1'
#
loop_
_entity.id
_entity.type
_entity.pdbx_description
1 polymer ?
#
loop_
_entity_poly.entity_id
_entity_poly.type
_entity_poly.pdbx_seq_one_letter_code
_entity_poly.pdbx_strand_id
1 'polypeptide(L)'
;MSSNLFNPTRRQLLQGTAALAAAGLVGVRPGFAAAVDWKRFAGTTLDVNLVKSPRSDTLIKYLAEFEELTGIKVNAEATPEQQQRQKTVIELSSGKPSFDVVHLSYHVQKRQFEKGGWLADISGYLADPTLTDPGLVENDFADAGMLFAKDGQGVLRSLPFSVDYWIVYWNKELFEAKGLKYPETFEQLVAAAEALTDPSTNTYGFVARGIKNANTPVWTSLMLGYDMTPLDAQGKLRTTSPEAIEAAGLYQRLMTKSAPPGVTGFNWAEAQSAFLQGKIGMWFDGVGFAPPMENPEKSRVVGKVGYGVMPKGPKAHAAGTFGDGIGVTATSEKKEAAYLFCQWAVSPV
;
A
#
# COMPACT_ATOMS: atom_id res chain seq x y z
N MET A 1 4.59 -23.33 36.96
CA MET A 1 3.74 -22.24 37.47
C MET A 1 3.37 -21.35 36.30
N SER A 2 2.19 -21.59 35.76
CA SER A 2 1.68 -20.89 34.55
C SER A 2 0.80 -19.72 34.99
N SER A 3 1.19 -18.51 34.62
CA SER A 3 0.38 -17.31 34.84
C SER A 3 -0.54 -17.10 33.62
N ASN A 4 -1.82 -17.39 33.81
CA ASN A 4 -2.87 -17.03 32.86
C ASN A 4 -3.08 -15.51 32.91
N LEU A 5 -2.72 -14.80 31.83
CA LEU A 5 -3.11 -13.42 31.59
C LEU A 5 -4.53 -13.42 31.00
N PHE A 6 -5.49 -13.01 31.80
CA PHE A 6 -6.87 -12.75 31.41
C PHE A 6 -6.91 -11.51 30.50
N ASN A 7 -7.35 -11.68 29.26
CA ASN A 7 -7.63 -10.60 28.32
C ASN A 7 -9.16 -10.44 28.25
N PRO A 8 -9.77 -9.40 28.89
CA PRO A 8 -11.22 -9.24 28.87
C PRO A 8 -11.68 -8.72 27.52
N THR A 9 -12.70 -9.36 26.93
CA THR A 9 -13.36 -8.92 25.70
C THR A 9 -14.13 -7.60 25.95
N ARG A 10 -14.23 -6.75 24.91
CA ARG A 10 -14.92 -5.43 24.94
C ARG A 10 -16.33 -5.46 25.54
N ARG A 11 -17.03 -6.59 25.48
CA ARG A 11 -18.37 -6.78 26.03
C ARG A 11 -18.39 -6.87 27.58
N GLN A 12 -17.27 -7.21 28.20
CA GLN A 12 -17.12 -7.32 29.66
C GLN A 12 -16.78 -5.99 30.34
N LEU A 13 -16.24 -5.03 29.60
CA LEU A 13 -15.94 -3.67 30.09
C LEU A 13 -17.18 -2.77 30.19
N LEU A 14 -18.26 -3.11 29.49
CA LEU A 14 -19.49 -2.30 29.47
C LEU A 14 -20.50 -2.68 30.57
N GLN A 15 -20.27 -3.70 31.40
CA GLN A 15 -21.20 -4.15 32.44
C GLN A 15 -20.76 -3.81 33.89
N GLY A 16 -19.67 -3.06 34.06
CA GLY A 16 -19.04 -2.81 35.38
C GLY A 16 -19.31 -1.47 36.05
N THR A 17 -20.24 -0.62 35.59
CA THR A 17 -20.51 0.70 36.23
C THR A 17 -21.95 0.93 36.57
N ALA A 18 -22.43 0.21 37.58
CA ALA A 18 -23.60 0.63 38.35
C ALA A 18 -23.36 0.26 39.79
N ALA A 19 -22.90 1.22 40.57
CA ALA A 19 -23.14 1.46 42.02
C ALA A 19 -21.88 2.08 42.65
N LEU A 20 -21.93 3.40 42.85
CA LEU A 20 -21.47 4.07 44.10
C LEU A 20 -21.93 5.53 44.03
N ALA A 21 -23.04 5.80 44.70
CA ALA A 21 -23.52 7.14 44.97
C ALA A 21 -22.96 7.62 46.29
N ALA A 22 -22.73 8.94 46.37
CA ALA A 22 -22.60 9.77 47.54
C ALA A 22 -21.24 9.84 48.27
N ALA A 23 -20.39 10.79 47.81
CA ALA A 23 -19.65 11.71 48.71
C ALA A 23 -19.25 12.94 47.88
N GLY A 24 -19.69 14.12 48.25
CA GLY A 24 -19.45 15.36 47.53
C GLY A 24 -17.98 15.76 47.51
N LEU A 25 -17.47 15.94 46.33
CA LEU A 25 -16.25 16.66 46.02
C LEU A 25 -16.50 17.46 44.72
N VAL A 26 -16.15 18.73 44.78
CA VAL A 26 -16.26 19.72 43.71
C VAL A 26 -15.84 19.08 42.37
N GLY A 27 -16.79 18.93 41.45
CA GLY A 27 -16.63 18.20 40.26
C GLY A 27 -15.71 18.90 39.26
N VAL A 28 -14.56 18.30 39.02
CA VAL A 28 -13.99 18.29 37.67
C VAL A 28 -14.88 17.31 36.89
N ARG A 29 -15.82 17.82 36.11
CA ARG A 29 -16.53 17.03 35.09
C ARG A 29 -15.44 16.52 34.13
N PRO A 30 -15.28 15.20 33.96
CA PRO A 30 -14.54 14.74 32.82
C PRO A 30 -15.25 15.34 31.59
N GLY A 31 -14.57 16.20 30.85
CA GLY A 31 -15.10 16.66 29.59
C GLY A 31 -15.38 15.41 28.78
N PHE A 32 -16.64 15.16 28.44
CA PHE A 32 -16.95 14.19 27.40
C PHE A 32 -16.16 14.65 26.22
N ALA A 33 -15.19 13.85 25.73
CA ALA A 33 -14.61 14.07 24.44
C ALA A 33 -15.80 14.23 23.48
N ALA A 34 -15.87 15.35 22.78
CA ALA A 34 -16.95 15.57 21.84
C ALA A 34 -16.89 14.41 20.84
N ALA A 35 -17.98 13.65 20.74
CA ALA A 35 -18.06 12.60 19.71
C ALA A 35 -18.01 13.28 18.36
N VAL A 36 -17.32 12.67 17.41
CA VAL A 36 -17.27 13.14 16.01
C VAL A 36 -18.70 13.32 15.51
N ASP A 37 -19.02 14.48 15.00
CA ASP A 37 -20.27 14.71 14.28
C ASP A 37 -20.10 14.27 12.80
N TRP A 38 -20.28 13.00 12.57
CA TRP A 38 -20.22 12.41 11.25
C TRP A 38 -21.20 13.03 10.25
N LYS A 39 -22.32 13.62 10.73
CA LYS A 39 -23.36 14.24 9.88
C LYS A 39 -23.16 15.74 9.65
N ARG A 40 -22.11 16.33 10.19
CA ARG A 40 -21.80 17.77 10.07
C ARG A 40 -21.84 18.30 8.64
N PHE A 41 -21.49 17.46 7.65
CA PHE A 41 -21.43 17.82 6.23
C PHE A 41 -22.47 17.06 5.39
N ALA A 42 -23.55 16.60 5.99
CA ALA A 42 -24.63 15.90 5.29
C ALA A 42 -25.16 16.74 4.11
N GLY A 43 -25.44 16.08 2.99
CA GLY A 43 -25.86 16.73 1.73
C GLY A 43 -24.70 17.20 0.83
N THR A 44 -23.44 17.11 1.30
CA THR A 44 -22.27 17.35 0.45
C THR A 44 -22.07 16.18 -0.51
N THR A 45 -21.52 16.45 -1.70
CA THR A 45 -21.04 15.42 -2.64
C THR A 45 -19.53 15.56 -2.77
N LEU A 46 -18.80 14.44 -2.61
CA LEU A 46 -17.36 14.35 -2.80
C LEU A 46 -17.04 13.60 -4.09
N ASP A 47 -16.07 14.09 -4.82
CA ASP A 47 -15.47 13.42 -5.98
C ASP A 47 -14.12 12.81 -5.56
N VAL A 48 -13.96 11.49 -5.78
CA VAL A 48 -12.82 10.71 -5.28
C VAL A 48 -12.12 10.00 -6.43
N ASN A 49 -10.81 10.28 -6.60
CA ASN A 49 -9.97 9.71 -7.66
C ASN A 49 -9.10 8.57 -7.11
N LEU A 50 -9.41 7.35 -7.49
CA LEU A 50 -8.76 6.12 -7.01
C LEU A 50 -7.97 5.40 -8.11
N VAL A 51 -6.91 4.71 -7.70
CA VAL A 51 -6.26 3.69 -8.55
C VAL A 51 -7.11 2.42 -8.53
N LYS A 52 -7.43 1.86 -9.69
CA LYS A 52 -8.11 0.56 -9.80
C LYS A 52 -7.25 -0.54 -9.20
N SER A 53 -7.68 -1.10 -8.10
CA SER A 53 -6.97 -2.12 -7.33
C SER A 53 -7.95 -2.91 -6.46
N PRO A 54 -7.58 -4.10 -5.95
CA PRO A 54 -8.44 -4.84 -5.02
C PRO A 54 -8.85 -4.03 -3.78
N ARG A 55 -7.97 -3.14 -3.28
CA ARG A 55 -8.25 -2.26 -2.14
C ARG A 55 -9.34 -1.24 -2.48
N SER A 56 -9.20 -0.57 -3.63
CA SER A 56 -10.20 0.40 -4.09
C SER A 56 -11.52 -0.25 -4.42
N ASP A 57 -11.52 -1.48 -4.95
CA ASP A 57 -12.75 -2.25 -5.19
C ASP A 57 -13.45 -2.58 -3.86
N THR A 58 -12.69 -2.91 -2.82
CA THR A 58 -13.22 -3.11 -1.47
C THR A 58 -13.80 -1.81 -0.91
N LEU A 59 -13.05 -0.70 -0.97
CA LEU A 59 -13.52 0.61 -0.51
C LEU A 59 -14.84 1.00 -1.20
N ILE A 60 -14.91 0.88 -2.53
CA ILE A 60 -16.09 1.21 -3.31
C ILE A 60 -17.29 0.33 -2.92
N LYS A 61 -17.06 -0.94 -2.62
CA LYS A 61 -18.13 -1.86 -2.17
C LYS A 61 -18.81 -1.38 -0.89
N TYR A 62 -18.08 -0.71 -0.01
CA TYR A 62 -18.58 -0.25 1.29
C TYR A 62 -18.97 1.24 1.32
N LEU A 63 -18.96 1.96 0.20
CA LEU A 63 -19.31 3.38 0.16
C LEU A 63 -20.71 3.68 0.72
N ALA A 64 -21.67 2.76 0.54
CA ALA A 64 -23.02 2.93 1.09
C ALA A 64 -23.00 3.09 2.62
N GLU A 65 -22.08 2.44 3.34
CA GLU A 65 -21.93 2.58 4.80
C GLU A 65 -21.45 3.98 5.18
N PHE A 66 -20.48 4.53 4.43
CA PHE A 66 -20.03 5.90 4.62
C PHE A 66 -21.16 6.91 4.34
N GLU A 67 -21.90 6.73 3.25
CA GLU A 67 -23.01 7.61 2.89
C GLU A 67 -24.14 7.58 3.92
N GLU A 68 -24.44 6.42 4.49
CA GLU A 68 -25.44 6.28 5.55
C GLU A 68 -24.96 6.93 6.86
N LEU A 69 -23.68 6.70 7.21
CA LEU A 69 -23.05 7.26 8.41
C LEU A 69 -23.04 8.78 8.37
N THR A 70 -22.68 9.37 7.24
CA THR A 70 -22.35 10.80 7.14
C THR A 70 -23.41 11.64 6.45
N GLY A 71 -24.24 11.06 5.59
CA GLY A 71 -25.10 11.80 4.67
C GLY A 71 -24.35 12.48 3.53
N ILE A 72 -23.05 12.21 3.36
CA ILE A 72 -22.21 12.70 2.26
C ILE A 72 -22.33 11.72 1.11
N LYS A 73 -22.55 12.22 -0.12
CA LYS A 73 -22.51 11.39 -1.34
C LYS A 73 -21.10 11.29 -1.89
N VAL A 74 -20.74 10.13 -2.47
CA VAL A 74 -19.40 9.88 -2.99
C VAL A 74 -19.45 9.40 -4.45
N ASN A 75 -18.86 10.18 -5.35
CA ASN A 75 -18.59 9.79 -6.72
C ASN A 75 -17.15 9.26 -6.79
N ALA A 76 -16.97 7.96 -6.65
CA ALA A 76 -15.64 7.34 -6.73
C ALA A 76 -15.34 6.88 -8.15
N GLU A 77 -14.27 7.42 -8.74
CA GLU A 77 -13.72 6.98 -10.03
C GLU A 77 -12.44 6.18 -9.79
N ALA A 78 -12.44 4.90 -10.19
CA ALA A 78 -11.27 4.04 -10.12
C ALA A 78 -10.76 3.69 -11.52
N THR A 79 -9.57 4.18 -11.88
CA THR A 79 -8.95 3.98 -13.20
C THR A 79 -7.62 3.24 -13.10
N PRO A 80 -7.16 2.56 -14.18
CA PRO A 80 -5.86 1.89 -14.20
C PRO A 80 -4.73 2.83 -13.77
N GLU A 81 -3.78 2.30 -13.02
CA GLU A 81 -2.76 3.06 -12.28
C GLU A 81 -2.05 4.13 -13.11
N GLN A 82 -1.60 3.80 -14.33
CA GLN A 82 -0.87 4.76 -15.17
C GLN A 82 -1.77 5.90 -15.67
N GLN A 83 -3.03 5.59 -15.98
CA GLN A 83 -4.03 6.57 -16.40
C GLN A 83 -4.42 7.49 -15.24
N GLN A 84 -4.65 6.91 -14.06
CA GLN A 84 -4.96 7.67 -12.85
C GLN A 84 -3.81 8.64 -12.52
N ARG A 85 -2.56 8.20 -12.56
CA ARG A 85 -1.39 9.06 -12.32
C ARG A 85 -1.28 10.21 -13.32
N GLN A 86 -1.51 9.94 -14.61
CA GLN A 86 -1.49 10.98 -15.64
C GLN A 86 -2.61 12.00 -15.43
N LYS A 87 -3.85 11.54 -15.24
CA LYS A 87 -5.01 12.39 -14.93
C LYS A 87 -4.72 13.28 -13.72
N THR A 88 -4.27 12.66 -12.63
CA THR A 88 -3.98 13.36 -11.38
C THR A 88 -2.95 14.47 -11.56
N VAL A 89 -1.84 14.21 -12.26
CA VAL A 89 -0.81 15.23 -12.49
C VAL A 89 -1.33 16.37 -13.36
N ILE A 90 -2.06 16.06 -14.44
CA ILE A 90 -2.64 17.06 -15.33
C ILE A 90 -3.61 17.96 -14.57
N GLU A 91 -4.54 17.39 -13.84
CA GLU A 91 -5.58 18.17 -13.15
C GLU A 91 -5.03 18.98 -11.98
N LEU A 92 -4.17 18.37 -11.14
CA LEU A 92 -3.57 19.11 -10.01
C LEU A 92 -2.64 20.23 -10.48
N SER A 93 -1.88 20.01 -11.56
CA SER A 93 -1.03 21.08 -12.13
C SER A 93 -1.82 22.22 -12.76
N SER A 94 -3.05 21.97 -13.21
CA SER A 94 -3.96 23.01 -13.70
C SER A 94 -4.53 23.91 -12.58
N GLY A 95 -4.41 23.48 -11.31
CA GLY A 95 -4.99 24.15 -10.16
C GLY A 95 -6.52 23.99 -10.02
N LYS A 96 -7.14 23.18 -10.88
CA LYS A 96 -8.60 22.94 -10.89
C LYS A 96 -8.90 21.46 -11.06
N PRO A 97 -8.53 20.60 -10.08
CA PRO A 97 -8.87 19.18 -10.15
C PRO A 97 -10.37 18.96 -10.06
N SER A 98 -10.86 17.95 -10.75
CA SER A 98 -12.27 17.51 -10.71
C SER A 98 -12.57 16.64 -9.49
N PHE A 99 -11.64 16.47 -8.56
CA PHE A 99 -11.77 15.60 -7.39
C PHE A 99 -11.32 16.33 -6.11
N ASP A 100 -11.98 15.98 -5.00
CA ASP A 100 -11.70 16.47 -3.65
C ASP A 100 -10.67 15.58 -2.93
N VAL A 101 -10.72 14.27 -3.20
CA VAL A 101 -9.86 13.26 -2.60
C VAL A 101 -9.08 12.53 -3.68
N VAL A 102 -7.81 12.26 -3.41
CA VAL A 102 -6.91 11.57 -4.32
C VAL A 102 -6.16 10.43 -3.63
N HIS A 103 -6.14 9.28 -4.30
CA HIS A 103 -5.24 8.18 -4.01
C HIS A 103 -3.88 8.47 -4.67
N LEU A 104 -2.80 8.44 -3.90
CA LEU A 104 -1.44 8.69 -4.38
C LEU A 104 -0.49 7.55 -3.99
N SER A 105 0.42 7.22 -4.91
CA SER A 105 1.50 6.26 -4.64
C SER A 105 2.72 6.99 -4.10
N TYR A 106 3.04 6.77 -2.83
CA TYR A 106 4.13 7.47 -2.14
C TYR A 106 5.49 7.31 -2.84
N HIS A 107 5.82 6.10 -3.24
CA HIS A 107 7.11 5.76 -3.85
C HIS A 107 7.33 6.37 -5.24
N VAL A 108 6.28 6.87 -5.89
CA VAL A 108 6.36 7.48 -7.24
C VAL A 108 6.03 8.97 -7.21
N GLN A 109 5.01 9.36 -6.46
CA GLN A 109 4.37 10.68 -6.60
C GLN A 109 4.66 11.64 -5.44
N LYS A 110 5.07 11.16 -4.25
CA LYS A 110 5.22 11.97 -3.05
C LYS A 110 5.95 13.30 -3.30
N ARG A 111 7.16 13.24 -3.88
CA ARG A 111 7.96 14.46 -4.14
C ARG A 111 7.30 15.43 -5.14
N GLN A 112 6.56 14.89 -6.09
CA GLN A 112 5.84 15.72 -7.07
C GLN A 112 4.68 16.45 -6.42
N PHE A 113 3.92 15.76 -5.56
CA PHE A 113 2.83 16.35 -4.80
C PHE A 113 3.32 17.41 -3.80
N GLU A 114 4.42 17.15 -3.11
CA GLU A 114 5.06 18.09 -2.19
C GLU A 114 5.49 19.37 -2.94
N LYS A 115 6.22 19.24 -4.06
CA LYS A 115 6.68 20.37 -4.85
C LYS A 115 5.53 21.18 -5.46
N GLY A 116 4.44 20.52 -5.82
CA GLY A 116 3.25 21.16 -6.37
C GLY A 116 2.37 21.81 -5.30
N GLY A 117 2.55 21.48 -4.01
CA GLY A 117 1.65 21.91 -2.94
C GLY A 117 0.22 21.40 -3.14
N TRP A 118 0.07 20.19 -3.69
CA TRP A 118 -1.21 19.68 -4.20
C TRP A 118 -2.12 19.07 -3.14
N LEU A 119 -1.60 18.78 -1.94
CA LEU A 119 -2.37 18.21 -0.83
C LEU A 119 -2.55 19.23 0.28
N ALA A 120 -3.72 19.22 0.89
CA ALA A 120 -4.01 20.01 2.08
C ALA A 120 -3.13 19.56 3.26
N ASP A 121 -2.91 20.49 4.21
CA ASP A 121 -2.44 20.16 5.54
C ASP A 121 -3.62 19.60 6.35
N ILE A 122 -3.54 18.34 6.74
CA ILE A 122 -4.57 17.66 7.53
C ILE A 122 -4.15 17.44 8.98
N SER A 123 -3.00 17.98 9.41
CA SER A 123 -2.49 17.84 10.79
C SER A 123 -3.48 18.40 11.81
N GLY A 124 -4.06 19.57 11.48
CA GLY A 124 -5.07 20.21 12.34
C GLY A 124 -6.36 19.41 12.43
N TYR A 125 -6.78 18.75 11.34
CA TYR A 125 -7.97 17.89 11.34
C TYR A 125 -7.77 16.63 12.19
N LEU A 126 -6.62 15.99 12.08
CA LEU A 126 -6.29 14.82 12.91
C LEU A 126 -6.26 15.16 14.41
N ALA A 127 -5.87 16.38 14.76
CA ALA A 127 -5.82 16.86 16.14
C ALA A 127 -7.19 17.37 16.68
N ASP A 128 -8.19 17.56 15.82
CA ASP A 128 -9.51 18.07 16.20
C ASP A 128 -10.44 16.93 16.65
N PRO A 129 -10.77 16.86 17.97
CA PRO A 129 -11.61 15.78 18.49
C PRO A 129 -13.08 15.89 18.04
N THR A 130 -13.50 17.00 17.40
CA THR A 130 -14.84 17.14 16.83
C THR A 130 -14.92 16.61 15.39
N LEU A 131 -13.76 16.39 14.76
CA LEU A 131 -13.64 15.97 13.37
C LEU A 131 -12.99 14.57 13.25
N THR A 132 -12.13 14.20 14.19
CA THR A 132 -11.40 12.92 14.16
C THR A 132 -11.94 11.96 15.20
N ASP A 133 -12.23 10.73 14.76
CA ASP A 133 -12.64 9.63 15.63
C ASP A 133 -11.51 9.31 16.62
N PRO A 134 -11.81 9.21 17.93
CA PRO A 134 -10.79 8.89 18.94
C PRO A 134 -10.14 7.51 18.73
N GLY A 135 -10.75 6.64 17.92
CA GLY A 135 -10.16 5.37 17.50
C GLY A 135 -9.14 5.50 16.36
N LEU A 136 -9.06 6.66 15.70
CA LEU A 136 -8.04 6.93 14.69
C LEU A 136 -6.84 7.59 15.36
N VAL A 137 -5.85 6.81 15.73
CA VAL A 137 -4.64 7.31 16.37
C VAL A 137 -3.41 7.14 15.47
N GLU A 138 -2.55 8.14 15.45
CA GLU A 138 -1.34 8.13 14.60
C GLU A 138 -0.47 6.89 14.84
N ASN A 139 -0.38 6.42 16.07
CA ASN A 139 0.43 5.28 16.47
C ASN A 139 -0.11 3.91 16.00
N ASP A 140 -1.31 3.85 15.45
CA ASP A 140 -1.85 2.61 14.86
C ASP A 140 -1.34 2.37 13.44
N PHE A 141 -0.78 3.41 12.80
CA PHE A 141 -0.15 3.26 11.50
C PHE A 141 1.29 2.79 11.64
N ALA A 142 1.73 1.98 10.67
CA ALA A 142 3.14 1.63 10.58
C ALA A 142 4.02 2.88 10.40
N ASP A 143 5.18 2.92 11.06
CA ASP A 143 6.14 4.05 10.99
C ASP A 143 6.48 4.44 9.55
N ALA A 144 6.65 3.45 8.67
CA ALA A 144 6.90 3.69 7.25
C ALA A 144 5.73 4.41 6.55
N GLY A 145 4.49 4.10 6.93
CA GLY A 145 3.29 4.77 6.41
C GLY A 145 3.25 6.23 6.83
N MET A 146 3.48 6.50 8.10
CA MET A 146 3.50 7.87 8.63
C MET A 146 4.68 8.68 8.08
N LEU A 147 5.85 8.07 7.89
CA LEU A 147 6.98 8.72 7.22
C LEU A 147 6.63 9.12 5.78
N PHE A 148 5.90 8.28 5.07
CA PHE A 148 5.45 8.59 3.71
C PHE A 148 4.34 9.66 3.70
N ALA A 149 3.45 9.64 4.67
CA ALA A 149 2.29 10.54 4.76
C ALA A 149 2.65 11.99 5.10
N LYS A 150 3.81 12.19 5.76
CA LYS A 150 4.35 13.52 6.10
C LYS A 150 5.27 14.04 5.00
N ASP A 151 5.23 15.36 4.77
CA ASP A 151 6.18 16.05 3.89
C ASP A 151 7.57 16.25 4.54
N GLY A 152 8.50 16.88 3.81
CA GLY A 152 9.84 17.15 4.29
C GLY A 152 9.92 18.11 5.49
N GLN A 153 8.85 18.79 5.85
CA GLN A 153 8.70 19.64 7.04
C GLN A 153 7.96 18.93 8.18
N GLY A 154 7.56 17.67 8.01
CA GLY A 154 6.82 16.91 8.99
C GLY A 154 5.31 17.17 9.00
N VAL A 155 4.78 17.93 8.04
CA VAL A 155 3.36 18.21 7.91
C VAL A 155 2.63 17.01 7.34
N LEU A 156 1.53 16.58 7.98
CA LEU A 156 0.71 15.47 7.49
C LEU A 156 -0.11 15.90 6.27
N ARG A 157 0.16 15.26 5.12
CA ARG A 157 -0.46 15.58 3.82
C ARG A 157 -1.48 14.54 3.36
N SER A 158 -1.46 13.35 3.94
CA SER A 158 -2.38 12.26 3.61
C SER A 158 -2.47 11.31 4.79
N LEU A 159 -3.44 10.38 4.76
CA LEU A 159 -3.44 9.22 5.65
C LEU A 159 -2.86 8.01 4.90
N PRO A 160 -2.09 7.14 5.58
CA PRO A 160 -1.63 5.90 4.97
C PRO A 160 -2.81 5.00 4.60
N PHE A 161 -3.03 4.76 3.32
CA PHE A 161 -4.10 3.89 2.83
C PHE A 161 -3.63 2.44 2.72
N SER A 162 -2.35 2.23 2.41
CA SER A 162 -1.69 0.95 2.53
C SER A 162 -0.19 1.12 2.70
N VAL A 163 0.40 0.14 3.40
CA VAL A 163 1.85 -0.03 3.43
C VAL A 163 2.14 -1.47 3.05
N ASP A 164 2.89 -1.63 1.99
CA ASP A 164 3.29 -2.92 1.45
C ASP A 164 4.80 -3.10 1.58
N TYR A 165 5.24 -4.34 1.69
CA TYR A 165 6.62 -4.76 1.52
C TYR A 165 6.71 -5.81 0.43
N TRP A 166 7.84 -5.87 -0.25
CA TRP A 166 8.08 -6.78 -1.34
C TRP A 166 8.37 -8.18 -0.84
N ILE A 167 7.69 -9.15 -1.46
CA ILE A 167 7.88 -10.59 -1.21
C ILE A 167 8.05 -11.32 -2.54
N VAL A 168 8.46 -12.58 -2.47
CA VAL A 168 8.44 -13.48 -3.60
C VAL A 168 7.31 -14.49 -3.42
N TYR A 169 6.30 -14.40 -4.27
CA TYR A 169 5.32 -15.47 -4.45
C TYR A 169 5.98 -16.58 -5.28
N TRP A 170 5.88 -17.83 -4.85
CA TRP A 170 6.48 -18.94 -5.59
C TRP A 170 5.54 -20.12 -5.72
N ASN A 171 5.58 -20.80 -6.86
CA ASN A 171 4.75 -21.95 -7.18
C ASN A 171 5.40 -23.23 -6.65
N LYS A 172 4.90 -23.74 -5.52
CA LYS A 172 5.42 -24.94 -4.86
C LYS A 172 5.46 -26.14 -5.78
N GLU A 173 4.43 -26.33 -6.62
CA GLU A 173 4.32 -27.48 -7.54
C GLU A 173 5.43 -27.46 -8.62
N LEU A 174 5.72 -26.29 -9.20
CA LEU A 174 6.81 -26.17 -10.15
C LEU A 174 8.19 -26.40 -9.52
N PHE A 175 8.37 -25.93 -8.28
CA PHE A 175 9.61 -26.14 -7.53
C PHE A 175 9.80 -27.64 -7.19
N GLU A 176 8.77 -28.31 -6.68
CA GLU A 176 8.79 -29.73 -6.37
C GLU A 176 9.08 -30.58 -7.59
N ALA A 177 8.45 -30.27 -8.75
CA ALA A 177 8.68 -30.98 -10.00
C ALA A 177 10.14 -30.94 -10.47
N LYS A 178 10.92 -29.93 -10.06
CA LYS A 178 12.34 -29.76 -10.35
C LYS A 178 13.27 -30.10 -9.19
N GLY A 179 12.72 -30.55 -8.03
CA GLY A 179 13.50 -30.81 -6.82
C GLY A 179 14.15 -29.56 -6.22
N LEU A 180 13.59 -28.38 -6.48
CA LEU A 180 14.12 -27.10 -6.02
C LEU A 180 13.54 -26.72 -4.66
N LYS A 181 14.33 -25.96 -3.89
CA LYS A 181 13.89 -25.28 -2.66
C LYS A 181 13.73 -23.79 -2.92
N TYR A 182 12.97 -23.11 -2.06
CA TYR A 182 12.88 -21.65 -2.10
C TYR A 182 14.28 -21.03 -2.01
N PRO A 183 14.62 -20.04 -2.87
CA PRO A 183 15.95 -19.45 -2.87
C PRO A 183 16.19 -18.56 -1.66
N GLU A 184 17.37 -18.66 -1.07
CA GLU A 184 17.79 -17.87 0.10
C GLU A 184 18.71 -16.70 -0.30
N THR A 185 19.33 -16.76 -1.50
CA THR A 185 20.23 -15.73 -2.01
C THR A 185 19.87 -15.30 -3.43
N PHE A 186 20.39 -14.17 -3.89
CA PHE A 186 20.17 -13.70 -5.26
C PHE A 186 20.73 -14.68 -6.31
N GLU A 187 21.85 -15.34 -6.03
CA GLU A 187 22.41 -16.35 -6.91
C GLU A 187 21.46 -17.55 -7.04
N GLN A 188 20.90 -18.01 -5.91
CA GLN A 188 19.91 -19.09 -5.90
C GLN A 188 18.60 -18.66 -6.57
N LEU A 189 18.17 -17.39 -6.42
CA LEU A 189 16.99 -16.83 -7.10
C LEU A 189 17.16 -16.93 -8.62
N VAL A 190 18.32 -16.51 -9.15
CA VAL A 190 18.61 -16.59 -10.58
C VAL A 190 18.67 -18.03 -11.04
N ALA A 191 19.38 -18.90 -10.31
CA ALA A 191 19.51 -20.31 -10.66
C ALA A 191 18.15 -21.03 -10.68
N ALA A 192 17.30 -20.77 -9.69
CA ALA A 192 15.94 -21.31 -9.66
C ALA A 192 15.07 -20.77 -10.81
N ALA A 193 15.16 -19.46 -11.10
CA ALA A 193 14.43 -18.86 -12.21
C ALA A 193 14.82 -19.48 -13.57
N GLU A 194 16.10 -19.66 -13.81
CA GLU A 194 16.59 -20.28 -15.06
C GLU A 194 16.21 -21.76 -15.16
N ALA A 195 16.34 -22.53 -14.06
CA ALA A 195 15.99 -23.95 -14.03
C ALA A 195 14.49 -24.23 -14.23
N LEU A 196 13.63 -23.31 -13.81
CA LEU A 196 12.18 -23.39 -14.00
C LEU A 196 11.71 -22.91 -15.37
N THR A 197 12.57 -22.25 -16.14
CA THR A 197 12.20 -21.68 -17.44
C THR A 197 12.27 -22.74 -18.54
N ASP A 198 11.13 -22.97 -19.18
CA ASP A 198 10.98 -23.83 -20.34
C ASP A 198 9.97 -23.20 -21.33
N PRO A 199 10.44 -22.42 -22.32
CA PRO A 199 9.57 -21.78 -23.29
C PRO A 199 8.75 -22.76 -24.13
N SER A 200 9.21 -24.02 -24.30
CA SER A 200 8.49 -25.02 -25.08
C SER A 200 7.16 -25.42 -24.42
N THR A 201 7.07 -25.33 -23.11
CA THR A 201 5.87 -25.58 -22.31
C THR A 201 5.17 -24.29 -21.86
N ASN A 202 5.64 -23.13 -22.35
CA ASN A 202 5.19 -21.80 -21.92
C ASN A 202 5.32 -21.60 -20.40
N THR A 203 6.37 -22.16 -19.80
CA THR A 203 6.67 -22.05 -18.37
C THR A 203 7.88 -21.12 -18.18
N TYR A 204 7.78 -20.20 -17.25
CA TYR A 204 8.83 -19.21 -16.97
C TYR A 204 9.14 -19.16 -15.50
N GLY A 205 10.41 -19.03 -15.16
CA GLY A 205 10.85 -19.09 -13.76
C GLY A 205 10.58 -17.82 -12.97
N PHE A 206 10.38 -16.68 -13.64
CA PHE A 206 10.24 -15.40 -12.96
C PHE A 206 9.31 -14.43 -13.69
N VAL A 207 8.61 -13.59 -12.95
CA VAL A 207 7.92 -12.41 -13.43
C VAL A 207 8.00 -11.27 -12.43
N ALA A 208 8.06 -10.05 -12.91
CA ALA A 208 7.92 -8.82 -12.13
C ALA A 208 7.44 -7.70 -13.06
N ARG A 209 7.21 -6.51 -12.49
CA ARG A 209 6.84 -5.32 -13.27
C ARG A 209 7.97 -4.92 -14.21
N GLY A 210 7.69 -4.79 -15.50
CA GLY A 210 8.64 -4.42 -16.54
C GLY A 210 8.41 -3.04 -17.14
N ILE A 211 7.16 -2.53 -17.07
CA ILE A 211 6.82 -1.25 -17.69
C ILE A 211 7.50 -0.08 -16.97
N LYS A 212 7.91 0.92 -17.73
CA LYS A 212 8.53 2.15 -17.23
C LYS A 212 7.73 2.76 -16.07
N ASN A 213 8.43 3.25 -15.07
CA ASN A 213 7.99 3.77 -13.78
C ASN A 213 7.50 2.68 -12.81
N ALA A 214 6.67 1.73 -13.23
CA ALA A 214 6.22 0.63 -12.38
C ALA A 214 7.35 -0.35 -12.04
N ASN A 215 8.39 -0.45 -12.86
CA ASN A 215 9.56 -1.30 -12.65
C ASN A 215 10.60 -0.71 -11.68
N THR A 216 10.54 0.59 -11.39
CA THR A 216 11.51 1.25 -10.49
C THR A 216 11.58 0.57 -9.12
N PRO A 217 10.47 0.28 -8.42
CA PRO A 217 10.53 -0.39 -7.12
C PRO A 217 11.15 -1.79 -7.17
N VAL A 218 11.02 -2.51 -8.30
CA VAL A 218 11.66 -3.84 -8.48
C VAL A 218 13.17 -3.70 -8.40
N TRP A 219 13.73 -2.84 -9.25
CA TRP A 219 15.17 -2.60 -9.30
C TRP A 219 15.71 -2.01 -7.99
N THR A 220 15.02 -1.01 -7.43
CA THR A 220 15.47 -0.38 -6.17
C THR A 220 15.39 -1.34 -5.00
N SER A 221 14.45 -2.29 -4.97
CA SER A 221 14.43 -3.35 -3.97
C SER A 221 15.62 -4.30 -4.09
N LEU A 222 16.04 -4.61 -5.33
CA LEU A 222 17.27 -5.39 -5.55
C LEU A 222 18.51 -4.62 -5.08
N MET A 223 18.57 -3.29 -5.27
CA MET A 223 19.68 -2.45 -4.77
C MET A 223 19.87 -2.58 -3.26
N LEU A 224 18.79 -2.74 -2.48
CA LEU A 224 18.88 -2.92 -1.03
C LEU A 224 19.69 -4.17 -0.64
N GLY A 225 19.67 -5.23 -1.46
CA GLY A 225 20.51 -6.40 -1.26
C GLY A 225 22.01 -6.13 -1.42
N TYR A 226 22.38 -5.03 -2.07
CA TYR A 226 23.75 -4.51 -2.18
C TYR A 226 24.07 -3.42 -1.13
N ASP A 227 23.23 -3.29 -0.11
CA ASP A 227 23.31 -2.23 0.92
C ASP A 227 23.33 -0.83 0.31
N MET A 228 22.40 -0.58 -0.61
CA MET A 228 22.39 0.63 -1.41
C MET A 228 20.99 1.16 -1.68
N THR A 229 20.88 2.48 -1.64
CA THR A 229 19.67 3.23 -2.01
C THR A 229 19.92 4.09 -3.28
N PRO A 230 18.86 4.40 -4.06
CA PRO A 230 19.00 5.23 -5.26
C PRO A 230 19.55 6.64 -5.02
N LEU A 231 19.36 7.16 -3.82
CA LEU A 231 19.82 8.48 -3.38
C LEU A 231 20.75 8.33 -2.18
N ASP A 232 21.77 9.17 -2.11
CA ASP A 232 22.57 9.32 -0.89
C ASP A 232 21.86 10.20 0.16
N ALA A 233 22.50 10.40 1.32
CA ALA A 233 21.97 11.23 2.40
C ALA A 233 21.77 12.70 2.02
N GLN A 234 22.45 13.17 0.97
CA GLN A 234 22.35 14.52 0.43
C GLN A 234 21.32 14.60 -0.72
N GLY A 235 20.64 13.50 -1.05
CA GLY A 235 19.64 13.42 -2.10
C GLY A 235 20.22 13.33 -3.52
N LYS A 236 21.52 13.07 -3.67
CA LYS A 236 22.18 12.88 -4.96
C LYS A 236 21.94 11.46 -5.48
N LEU A 237 21.69 11.34 -6.79
CA LEU A 237 21.51 10.05 -7.44
C LEU A 237 22.77 9.20 -7.43
N ARG A 238 22.61 7.92 -7.07
CA ARG A 238 23.68 6.90 -7.04
C ARG A 238 23.45 5.78 -8.06
N THR A 239 22.60 6.00 -9.05
CA THR A 239 22.17 4.99 -10.02
C THR A 239 23.25 4.50 -10.98
N THR A 240 24.43 5.13 -10.96
CA THR A 240 25.60 4.76 -11.77
C THR A 240 26.73 4.15 -10.94
N SER A 241 26.50 3.87 -9.65
CA SER A 241 27.49 3.17 -8.84
C SER A 241 27.62 1.70 -9.25
N PRO A 242 28.74 1.01 -8.97
CA PRO A 242 28.91 -0.40 -9.28
C PRO A 242 27.77 -1.28 -8.78
N GLU A 243 27.35 -1.09 -7.54
CA GLU A 243 26.26 -1.85 -6.92
C GLU A 243 24.91 -1.62 -7.62
N ALA A 244 24.61 -0.39 -8.03
CA ALA A 244 23.40 -0.09 -8.80
C ALA A 244 23.41 -0.76 -10.16
N ILE A 245 24.57 -0.79 -10.82
CA ILE A 245 24.77 -1.47 -12.11
C ILE A 245 24.59 -2.98 -11.93
N GLU A 246 25.17 -3.58 -10.89
CA GLU A 246 25.00 -5.00 -10.59
C GLU A 246 23.52 -5.35 -10.31
N ALA A 247 22.82 -4.55 -9.49
CA ALA A 247 21.39 -4.73 -9.23
C ALA A 247 20.54 -4.61 -10.52
N ALA A 248 20.89 -3.67 -11.42
CA ALA A 248 20.24 -3.54 -12.71
C ALA A 248 20.54 -4.74 -13.63
N GLY A 249 21.77 -5.26 -13.62
CA GLY A 249 22.17 -6.47 -14.34
C GLY A 249 21.41 -7.72 -13.86
N LEU A 250 21.26 -7.86 -12.55
CA LEU A 250 20.44 -8.93 -11.93
C LEU A 250 18.98 -8.84 -12.40
N TYR A 251 18.37 -7.66 -12.32
CA TYR A 251 17.01 -7.42 -12.81
C TYR A 251 16.90 -7.73 -14.30
N GLN A 252 17.82 -7.21 -15.12
CA GLN A 252 17.84 -7.49 -16.56
C GLN A 252 17.91 -8.99 -16.84
N ARG A 253 18.80 -9.72 -16.16
CA ARG A 253 18.97 -11.17 -16.35
C ARG A 253 17.68 -11.93 -16.06
N LEU A 254 17.03 -11.66 -14.91
CA LEU A 254 15.76 -12.28 -14.55
C LEU A 254 14.68 -12.00 -15.59
N MET A 255 14.55 -10.74 -16.03
CA MET A 255 13.51 -10.33 -16.97
C MET A 255 13.74 -10.78 -18.42
N THR A 256 14.99 -10.99 -18.85
CA THR A 256 15.31 -11.40 -20.23
C THR A 256 15.49 -12.90 -20.39
N LYS A 257 15.90 -13.61 -19.32
CA LYS A 257 16.21 -15.04 -19.39
C LYS A 257 15.09 -15.92 -18.82
N SER A 258 14.32 -15.40 -17.86
CA SER A 258 13.40 -16.22 -17.09
C SER A 258 11.96 -15.70 -17.05
N ALA A 259 11.67 -14.59 -17.72
CA ALA A 259 10.33 -14.01 -17.74
C ALA A 259 9.63 -14.23 -19.10
N PRO A 260 8.29 -14.21 -19.14
CA PRO A 260 7.52 -14.42 -20.36
C PRO A 260 7.74 -13.29 -21.38
N PRO A 261 7.55 -13.57 -22.68
CA PRO A 261 7.57 -12.56 -23.73
C PRO A 261 6.61 -11.40 -23.41
N GLY A 262 7.04 -10.17 -23.74
CA GLY A 262 6.23 -8.97 -23.51
C GLY A 262 6.29 -8.43 -22.06
N VAL A 263 7.07 -9.06 -21.18
CA VAL A 263 7.19 -8.65 -19.76
C VAL A 263 7.59 -7.18 -19.59
N THR A 264 8.27 -6.57 -20.55
CA THR A 264 8.61 -5.14 -20.52
C THR A 264 7.38 -4.20 -20.54
N GLY A 265 6.22 -4.72 -20.94
CA GLY A 265 4.93 -4.02 -20.87
C GLY A 265 4.10 -4.32 -19.62
N PHE A 266 4.57 -5.22 -18.75
CA PHE A 266 3.78 -5.63 -17.57
C PHE A 266 3.90 -4.61 -16.45
N ASN A 267 2.73 -4.26 -15.89
CA ASN A 267 2.60 -3.71 -14.56
C ASN A 267 2.29 -4.87 -13.57
N TRP A 268 1.91 -4.56 -12.34
CA TRP A 268 1.54 -5.57 -11.34
C TRP A 268 0.36 -6.45 -11.78
N ALA A 269 -0.62 -5.90 -12.47
CA ALA A 269 -1.82 -6.63 -12.88
C ALA A 269 -1.52 -7.72 -13.91
N GLU A 270 -0.71 -7.42 -14.92
CA GLU A 270 -0.27 -8.38 -15.92
C GLU A 270 0.65 -9.44 -15.31
N ALA A 271 1.59 -9.03 -14.44
CA ALA A 271 2.48 -9.96 -13.73
C ALA A 271 1.69 -10.91 -12.81
N GLN A 272 0.73 -10.39 -12.04
CA GLN A 272 -0.18 -11.19 -11.23
C GLN A 272 -0.97 -12.17 -12.08
N SER A 273 -1.60 -11.68 -13.17
CA SER A 273 -2.39 -12.52 -14.07
C SER A 273 -1.56 -13.66 -14.65
N ALA A 274 -0.31 -13.41 -15.04
CA ALA A 274 0.60 -14.43 -15.52
C ALA A 274 0.89 -15.49 -14.44
N PHE A 275 1.16 -15.07 -13.20
CA PHE A 275 1.42 -15.97 -12.08
C PHE A 275 0.18 -16.83 -11.75
N LEU A 276 -1.01 -16.23 -11.73
CA LEU A 276 -2.28 -16.92 -11.44
C LEU A 276 -2.61 -18.05 -12.44
N GLN A 277 -2.04 -18.02 -13.65
CA GLN A 277 -2.20 -19.11 -14.63
C GLN A 277 -1.39 -20.37 -14.29
N GLY A 278 -0.52 -20.33 -13.29
CA GLY A 278 0.23 -21.50 -12.82
C GLY A 278 1.45 -21.88 -13.66
N LYS A 279 1.85 -21.01 -14.60
CA LYS A 279 3.00 -21.21 -15.50
C LYS A 279 4.23 -20.38 -15.14
N ILE A 280 4.18 -19.68 -14.00
CA ILE A 280 5.28 -18.87 -13.50
C ILE A 280 5.81 -19.46 -12.21
N GLY A 281 7.12 -19.62 -12.11
CA GLY A 281 7.79 -20.15 -10.91
C GLY A 281 7.78 -19.16 -9.76
N MET A 282 8.13 -17.91 -10.01
CA MET A 282 8.21 -16.86 -9.01
C MET A 282 7.67 -15.53 -9.52
N TRP A 283 6.97 -14.80 -8.65
CA TRP A 283 6.54 -13.43 -8.88
C TRP A 283 7.00 -12.54 -7.73
N PHE A 284 7.72 -11.47 -8.05
CA PHE A 284 8.23 -10.51 -7.09
C PHE A 284 7.38 -9.24 -7.10
N ASP A 285 6.62 -9.02 -6.03
CA ASP A 285 5.74 -7.86 -5.87
C ASP A 285 5.31 -7.67 -4.39
N GLY A 286 4.44 -6.71 -4.12
CA GLY A 286 3.94 -6.39 -2.79
C GLY A 286 3.04 -7.46 -2.19
N VAL A 287 3.10 -7.60 -0.87
CA VAL A 287 2.29 -8.58 -0.10
C VAL A 287 0.78 -8.34 -0.24
N GLY A 288 0.35 -7.10 -0.47
CA GLY A 288 -1.06 -6.74 -0.62
C GLY A 288 -1.75 -7.36 -1.84
N PHE A 289 -1.02 -8.00 -2.74
CA PHE A 289 -1.58 -8.70 -3.90
C PHE A 289 -1.86 -10.19 -3.65
N ALA A 290 -1.70 -10.68 -2.42
CA ALA A 290 -1.93 -12.09 -2.06
C ALA A 290 -3.38 -12.59 -2.22
N PRO A 291 -4.46 -11.85 -1.92
CA PRO A 291 -5.80 -12.41 -1.86
C PRO A 291 -6.29 -13.15 -3.11
N PRO A 292 -6.01 -12.68 -4.36
CA PRO A 292 -6.42 -13.42 -5.56
C PRO A 292 -5.78 -14.78 -5.73
N MET A 293 -4.64 -15.07 -5.05
CA MET A 293 -3.95 -16.36 -5.17
C MET A 293 -4.80 -17.54 -4.69
N GLU A 294 -5.61 -17.30 -3.67
CA GLU A 294 -6.46 -18.31 -3.04
C GLU A 294 -7.92 -18.26 -3.52
N ASN A 295 -8.23 -17.47 -4.55
CA ASN A 295 -9.55 -17.41 -5.15
C ASN A 295 -9.67 -18.42 -6.31
N PRO A 296 -10.46 -19.51 -6.18
CA PRO A 296 -10.57 -20.55 -7.20
C PRO A 296 -11.20 -20.09 -8.53
N GLU A 297 -11.95 -18.98 -8.51
CA GLU A 297 -12.51 -18.39 -9.73
C GLU A 297 -11.46 -17.66 -10.58
N LYS A 298 -10.36 -17.22 -9.96
CA LYS A 298 -9.32 -16.38 -10.60
C LYS A 298 -7.98 -17.07 -10.73
N SER A 299 -7.71 -18.08 -9.88
CA SER A 299 -6.38 -18.65 -9.69
C SER A 299 -6.34 -20.15 -9.98
N ARG A 300 -5.33 -20.57 -10.73
CA ARG A 300 -4.98 -21.99 -10.93
C ARG A 300 -3.93 -22.48 -9.93
N VAL A 301 -3.48 -21.60 -9.04
CA VAL A 301 -2.43 -21.89 -8.06
C VAL A 301 -2.96 -21.92 -6.62
N VAL A 302 -4.28 -22.04 -6.43
CA VAL A 302 -4.91 -22.18 -5.11
C VAL A 302 -4.25 -23.30 -4.29
N GLY A 303 -3.80 -22.99 -3.07
CA GLY A 303 -3.11 -23.91 -2.18
C GLY A 303 -1.67 -24.26 -2.59
N LYS A 304 -1.21 -23.82 -3.77
CA LYS A 304 0.11 -24.11 -4.35
C LYS A 304 1.11 -22.98 -4.19
N VAL A 305 0.69 -21.84 -3.65
CA VAL A 305 1.55 -20.65 -3.50
C VAL A 305 2.33 -20.74 -2.19
N GLY A 306 3.62 -20.49 -2.26
CA GLY A 306 4.46 -20.14 -1.13
C GLY A 306 4.72 -18.65 -1.11
N TYR A 307 4.83 -18.09 0.08
CA TYR A 307 5.09 -16.67 0.34
C TYR A 307 6.45 -16.58 1.00
N GLY A 308 7.43 -16.05 0.29
CA GLY A 308 8.82 -16.00 0.76
C GLY A 308 9.30 -14.57 0.95
N VAL A 309 10.15 -14.36 1.95
CA VAL A 309 10.88 -13.10 2.10
C VAL A 309 11.85 -12.92 0.94
N MET A 310 12.20 -11.68 0.63
CA MET A 310 13.21 -11.39 -0.41
C MET A 310 14.50 -12.17 -0.12
N PRO A 311 15.07 -12.92 -1.09
CA PRO A 311 16.36 -13.56 -0.92
C PRO A 311 17.45 -12.56 -0.57
N LYS A 312 18.42 -13.00 0.23
CA LYS A 312 19.55 -12.17 0.68
C LYS A 312 20.42 -11.78 -0.52
N GLY A 313 20.72 -10.50 -0.62
CA GLY A 313 21.73 -10.00 -1.55
C GLY A 313 23.17 -10.17 -1.03
N PRO A 314 24.17 -9.77 -1.82
CA PRO A 314 25.57 -9.95 -1.47
C PRO A 314 26.00 -9.25 -0.17
N LYS A 315 25.36 -8.12 0.16
CA LYS A 315 25.75 -7.27 1.31
C LYS A 315 24.67 -7.17 2.38
N ALA A 316 23.39 -7.30 2.01
CA ALA A 316 22.27 -7.13 2.94
C ALA A 316 21.11 -8.10 2.68
N HIS A 317 20.29 -8.31 3.71
CA HIS A 317 19.00 -9.01 3.60
C HIS A 317 17.92 -7.97 3.85
N ALA A 318 17.43 -7.36 2.81
CA ALA A 318 16.46 -6.29 2.89
C ALA A 318 15.45 -6.37 1.73
N ALA A 319 14.24 -5.90 1.99
CA ALA A 319 13.19 -5.76 0.99
C ALA A 319 12.73 -4.30 0.92
N GLY A 320 12.28 -3.89 -0.25
CA GLY A 320 11.66 -2.58 -0.43
C GLY A 320 10.32 -2.50 0.29
N THR A 321 10.06 -1.34 0.88
CA THR A 321 8.75 -0.96 1.40
C THR A 321 8.17 0.13 0.52
N PHE A 322 6.90 0.03 0.20
CA PHE A 322 6.19 1.06 -0.53
C PHE A 322 4.78 1.20 0.03
N GLY A 323 4.06 2.21 -0.39
CA GLY A 323 2.72 2.43 0.11
C GLY A 323 1.97 3.44 -0.71
N ASP A 324 0.69 3.49 -0.42
CA ASP A 324 -0.24 4.44 -1.01
C ASP A 324 -0.90 5.26 0.10
N GLY A 325 -1.18 6.50 -0.21
CA GLY A 325 -1.91 7.40 0.66
C GLY A 325 -3.26 7.78 0.07
N ILE A 326 -4.13 8.24 0.95
CA ILE A 326 -5.35 8.94 0.57
C ILE A 326 -5.31 10.34 1.16
N GLY A 327 -5.49 11.35 0.34
CA GLY A 327 -5.31 12.74 0.77
C GLY A 327 -6.34 13.68 0.17
N VAL A 328 -6.51 14.81 0.83
CA VAL A 328 -7.41 15.88 0.41
C VAL A 328 -6.65 16.84 -0.52
N THR A 329 -7.24 17.21 -1.66
CA THR A 329 -6.61 18.18 -2.56
C THR A 329 -6.57 19.58 -1.92
N ALA A 330 -5.46 20.30 -2.12
CA ALA A 330 -5.25 21.62 -1.53
C ALA A 330 -6.31 22.66 -1.97
N THR A 331 -6.86 22.47 -3.16
CA THR A 331 -7.85 23.37 -3.77
C THR A 331 -9.31 22.99 -3.49
N SER A 332 -9.58 21.86 -2.86
CA SER A 332 -10.95 21.49 -2.49
C SER A 332 -11.57 22.53 -1.55
N GLU A 333 -12.80 22.92 -1.83
CA GLU A 333 -13.60 23.77 -0.95
C GLU A 333 -14.32 22.96 0.16
N LYS A 334 -14.22 21.62 0.10
CA LYS A 334 -14.89 20.67 1.00
C LYS A 334 -13.90 19.88 1.86
N LYS A 335 -12.81 20.52 2.29
CA LYS A 335 -11.65 19.83 2.89
C LYS A 335 -11.98 19.00 4.12
N GLU A 336 -12.81 19.53 5.03
CA GLU A 336 -13.21 18.81 6.26
C GLU A 336 -14.09 17.59 5.93
N ALA A 337 -15.06 17.72 5.00
CA ALA A 337 -15.86 16.62 4.52
C ALA A 337 -15.00 15.54 3.80
N ALA A 338 -14.04 15.97 2.99
CA ALA A 338 -13.08 15.11 2.32
C ALA A 338 -12.16 14.38 3.33
N TYR A 339 -11.79 15.05 4.42
CA TYR A 339 -11.03 14.43 5.50
C TYR A 339 -11.86 13.35 6.25
N LEU A 340 -13.16 13.57 6.49
CA LEU A 340 -14.03 12.52 7.03
C LEU A 340 -14.02 11.26 6.18
N PHE A 341 -14.02 11.43 4.85
CA PHE A 341 -13.88 10.29 3.93
C PHE A 341 -12.52 9.61 4.07
N CYS A 342 -11.42 10.38 4.11
CA CYS A 342 -10.09 9.83 4.24
C CYS A 342 -9.93 9.01 5.55
N GLN A 343 -10.42 9.54 6.69
CA GLN A 343 -10.34 8.80 7.95
C GLN A 343 -11.20 7.54 7.94
N TRP A 344 -12.42 7.60 7.38
CA TRP A 344 -13.27 6.42 7.26
C TRP A 344 -12.59 5.34 6.41
N ALA A 345 -11.97 5.73 5.28
CA ALA A 345 -11.31 4.81 4.36
C ALA A 345 -10.12 4.04 4.99
N VAL A 346 -9.54 4.55 6.08
CA VAL A 346 -8.39 3.93 6.78
C VAL A 346 -8.72 3.47 8.19
N SER A 347 -9.95 3.70 8.66
CA SER A 347 -10.34 3.32 10.01
C SER A 347 -10.63 1.83 10.13
N PRO A 348 -10.51 1.23 11.32
CA PRO A 348 -10.81 -0.17 11.57
C PRO A 348 -12.33 -0.46 11.74
N VAL A 349 -13.19 0.38 11.27
CA VAL A 349 -14.66 0.27 11.44
C VAL A 349 -15.21 -0.88 10.63
#